data_73ef933e603f4d243fdb291dcaedd904
#
_entry.id   73ef933e603f4d243fdb291dcaedd904
#
_cell.length_a   1.000
_cell.length_b   1.000
_cell.length_c   1.000
_cell.angle_alpha   90.00
_cell.angle_beta   90.00
_cell.angle_gamma   90.00
#
_symmetry.space_group_name_H-M   'P 1'
#
loop_
_entity.id
_entity.type
_entity.pdbx_description
1 polymer ?
#
loop_
_entity_poly.entity_id
_entity_poly.type
_entity_poly.pdbx_seq_one_letter_code
_entity_poly.pdbx_strand_id
1 'polypeptide(L)'
;MGSPSMNSPRGQKRQPRQSWHLDKSAAPRQSKEVAVLGAGIAGCTAAAALARRGFQVKVIDRQQFAGCGASGNNQAIIYPKLSSRDEALPLVNLAAIIFASQYYQPFWQQGLGAQSGVLVLPETNKAVADFRLIAERFVNQPDLVKFCSNAELSNIAGIDLQAQLGLYFPNLGWLQPQAICRQLLAQYQIPLITADIQSITYEDGQWHLTQTDKDLPLADNSLTSETLIIANAYDCLALEQTRFLPVTQLRGQITHIPSNS
;
A
#
# COMPACT_ATOMS: atom_id res chain seq x y z
N MET A 1 -15.60 -55.92 -40.32
CA MET A 1 -14.59 -54.89 -40.56
C MET A 1 -14.97 -53.66 -39.77
N GLY A 2 -14.46 -53.54 -38.58
CA GLY A 2 -14.76 -52.41 -37.69
C GLY A 2 -13.43 -51.85 -37.21
N SER A 3 -13.10 -50.63 -37.60
CA SER A 3 -11.89 -49.92 -37.19
C SER A 3 -12.01 -49.46 -35.73
N PRO A 4 -10.95 -49.59 -34.90
CA PRO A 4 -10.98 -49.07 -33.56
C PRO A 4 -10.69 -47.56 -33.57
N SER A 5 -11.57 -46.75 -32.99
CA SER A 5 -11.37 -45.33 -32.74
C SER A 5 -10.37 -45.15 -31.59
N MET A 6 -9.21 -44.63 -31.89
CA MET A 6 -8.28 -44.15 -30.88
C MET A 6 -8.79 -42.83 -30.25
N ASN A 7 -9.32 -42.91 -29.05
CA ASN A 7 -9.55 -41.76 -28.20
C ASN A 7 -8.22 -41.44 -27.48
N SER A 8 -7.46 -40.48 -28.01
CA SER A 8 -6.35 -39.87 -27.30
C SER A 8 -6.90 -39.05 -26.11
N PRO A 9 -6.33 -39.16 -24.88
CA PRO A 9 -6.74 -38.31 -23.81
C PRO A 9 -6.30 -36.86 -24.13
N ARG A 10 -7.28 -35.97 -24.28
CA ARG A 10 -7.05 -34.52 -24.41
C ARG A 10 -6.21 -34.06 -23.23
N GLY A 11 -4.99 -33.70 -23.52
CA GLY A 11 -4.07 -33.12 -22.53
C GLY A 11 -4.75 -31.93 -21.86
N GLN A 12 -4.95 -32.03 -20.56
CA GLN A 12 -5.31 -30.91 -19.73
C GLN A 12 -4.23 -29.84 -19.91
N LYS A 13 -4.60 -28.73 -20.56
CA LYS A 13 -3.77 -27.53 -20.59
C LYS A 13 -3.55 -27.13 -19.13
N ARG A 14 -2.34 -27.38 -18.59
CA ARG A 14 -1.94 -26.85 -17.31
C ARG A 14 -2.12 -25.33 -17.39
N GLN A 15 -3.06 -24.80 -16.60
CA GLN A 15 -3.14 -23.36 -16.39
C GLN A 15 -1.77 -22.89 -15.91
N PRO A 16 -1.20 -21.80 -16.45
CA PRO A 16 0.06 -21.27 -15.96
C PRO A 16 -0.10 -21.02 -14.47
N ARG A 17 0.79 -21.60 -13.65
CA ARG A 17 0.85 -21.31 -12.22
C ARG A 17 1.04 -19.80 -12.09
N GLN A 18 0.07 -19.13 -11.51
CA GLN A 18 0.20 -17.72 -11.23
C GLN A 18 1.29 -17.55 -10.17
N SER A 19 2.19 -16.61 -10.38
CA SER A 19 3.39 -16.41 -9.55
C SER A 19 3.12 -16.16 -8.06
N TRP A 20 1.88 -15.85 -7.69
CA TRP A 20 1.45 -15.68 -6.28
C TRP A 20 0.88 -16.95 -5.62
N HIS A 21 0.82 -18.07 -6.32
CA HIS A 21 0.49 -19.34 -5.68
C HIS A 21 1.68 -19.79 -4.86
N LEU A 22 1.62 -19.55 -3.56
CA LEU A 22 2.60 -20.05 -2.61
C LEU A 22 2.66 -21.58 -2.69
N ASP A 23 3.87 -22.11 -2.82
CA ASP A 23 4.09 -23.53 -2.76
C ASP A 23 3.86 -23.99 -1.30
N LYS A 24 2.77 -24.73 -1.08
CA LYS A 24 2.43 -25.27 0.24
C LYS A 24 3.45 -26.28 0.77
N SER A 25 4.37 -26.73 -0.08
CA SER A 25 5.42 -27.68 0.27
C SER A 25 6.69 -27.02 0.83
N ALA A 26 6.78 -25.69 0.81
CA ALA A 26 7.94 -25.01 1.36
C ALA A 26 8.01 -25.26 2.87
N ALA A 27 9.11 -25.87 3.33
CA ALA A 27 9.37 -26.04 4.76
C ALA A 27 9.33 -24.68 5.47
N PRO A 28 8.87 -24.62 6.74
CA PRO A 28 8.91 -23.37 7.50
C PRO A 28 10.34 -22.85 7.52
N ARG A 29 10.55 -21.60 7.08
CA ARG A 29 11.86 -20.98 7.15
C ARG A 29 12.27 -20.85 8.60
N GLN A 30 13.48 -21.28 8.92
CA GLN A 30 14.01 -21.23 10.30
C GLN A 30 14.49 -19.83 10.67
N SER A 31 14.94 -19.03 9.70
CA SER A 31 15.40 -17.67 9.94
C SER A 31 14.25 -16.68 10.06
N LYS A 32 14.45 -15.75 10.97
CA LYS A 32 13.55 -14.60 11.22
C LYS A 32 14.07 -13.30 10.64
N GLU A 33 15.14 -13.34 9.83
CA GLU A 33 15.72 -12.14 9.25
C GLU A 33 14.97 -11.70 7.98
N VAL A 34 14.59 -10.42 7.96
CA VAL A 34 13.87 -9.81 6.85
C VAL A 34 14.47 -8.46 6.49
N ALA A 35 14.80 -8.27 5.23
CA ALA A 35 15.09 -6.97 4.67
C ALA A 35 13.86 -6.40 3.98
N VAL A 36 13.58 -5.10 4.20
CA VAL A 36 12.52 -4.37 3.53
C VAL A 36 13.16 -3.25 2.70
N LEU A 37 13.04 -3.30 1.39
CA LEU A 37 13.53 -2.28 0.48
C LEU A 37 12.47 -1.22 0.24
N GLY A 38 12.72 -0.02 0.73
CA GLY A 38 11.83 1.13 0.71
C GLY A 38 11.30 1.51 2.10
N ALA A 39 11.60 2.74 2.55
CA ALA A 39 11.20 3.30 3.84
C ALA A 39 9.94 4.20 3.73
N GLY A 40 9.09 4.01 2.74
CA GLY A 40 7.77 4.63 2.66
C GLY A 40 6.77 3.97 3.62
N ILE A 41 5.53 4.47 3.63
CA ILE A 41 4.48 3.99 4.54
C ILE A 41 4.25 2.47 4.41
N ALA A 42 4.29 1.92 3.19
CA ALA A 42 4.13 0.50 2.95
C ALA A 42 5.26 -0.33 3.56
N GLY A 43 6.53 0.08 3.36
CA GLY A 43 7.69 -0.60 3.91
C GLY A 43 7.74 -0.51 5.43
N CYS A 44 7.53 0.68 6.00
CA CYS A 44 7.56 0.88 7.45
C CYS A 44 6.44 0.13 8.18
N THR A 45 5.23 0.07 7.62
CA THR A 45 4.12 -0.69 8.21
C THR A 45 4.35 -2.20 8.12
N ALA A 46 4.90 -2.69 6.99
CA ALA A 46 5.27 -4.10 6.85
C ALA A 46 6.39 -4.48 7.82
N ALA A 47 7.43 -3.65 7.93
CA ALA A 47 8.53 -3.84 8.85
C ALA A 47 8.06 -3.90 10.32
N ALA A 48 7.24 -2.94 10.75
CA ALA A 48 6.66 -2.91 12.10
C ALA A 48 5.78 -4.13 12.37
N ALA A 49 4.97 -4.56 11.40
CA ALA A 49 4.11 -5.74 11.54
C ALA A 49 4.93 -7.03 11.71
N LEU A 50 6.07 -7.15 11.06
CA LEU A 50 6.99 -8.28 11.19
C LEU A 50 7.75 -8.23 12.50
N ALA A 51 8.31 -7.06 12.87
CA ALA A 51 9.02 -6.89 14.13
C ALA A 51 8.12 -7.21 15.33
N ARG A 52 6.85 -6.80 15.31
CA ARG A 52 5.85 -7.17 16.33
C ARG A 52 5.64 -8.69 16.45
N ARG A 53 5.90 -9.44 15.38
CA ARG A 53 5.83 -10.91 15.35
C ARG A 53 7.15 -11.60 15.69
N GLY A 54 8.16 -10.83 16.10
CA GLY A 54 9.46 -11.34 16.53
C GLY A 54 10.45 -11.61 15.38
N PHE A 55 10.22 -11.03 14.19
CA PHE A 55 11.21 -11.03 13.12
C PHE A 55 12.28 -9.97 13.38
N GLN A 56 13.51 -10.26 12.98
CA GLN A 56 14.61 -9.31 12.93
C GLN A 56 14.54 -8.57 11.59
N VAL A 57 14.10 -7.33 11.63
CA VAL A 57 13.83 -6.56 10.41
C VAL A 57 14.82 -5.42 10.28
N LYS A 58 15.33 -5.23 9.06
CA LYS A 58 16.05 -4.02 8.64
C LYS A 58 15.32 -3.38 7.47
N VAL A 59 15.26 -2.06 7.44
CA VAL A 59 14.71 -1.28 6.32
C VAL A 59 15.86 -0.64 5.58
N ILE A 60 15.81 -0.67 4.26
CA ILE A 60 16.84 -0.13 3.37
C ILE A 60 16.18 0.89 2.45
N ASP A 61 16.71 2.09 2.39
CA ASP A 61 16.22 3.15 1.49
C ASP A 61 17.41 4.00 1.01
N ARG A 62 17.28 4.59 -0.18
CA ARG A 62 18.27 5.55 -0.68
C ARG A 62 18.29 6.85 0.11
N GLN A 63 17.22 7.17 0.81
CA GLN A 63 17.10 8.38 1.62
C GLN A 63 17.51 8.12 3.05
N GLN A 64 18.13 9.14 3.66
CA GLN A 64 18.62 9.07 5.03
C GLN A 64 17.50 8.99 6.08
N PHE A 65 16.29 9.41 5.72
CA PHE A 65 15.13 9.42 6.61
C PHE A 65 13.97 8.64 6.01
N ALA A 66 13.18 8.00 6.87
CA ALA A 66 11.96 7.33 6.45
C ALA A 66 10.89 8.33 5.97
N GLY A 67 10.10 7.93 4.99
CA GLY A 67 8.98 8.71 4.48
C GLY A 67 9.38 9.89 3.59
N CYS A 68 10.54 9.86 2.92
CA CYS A 68 11.00 10.99 2.09
C CYS A 68 10.44 10.98 0.66
N GLY A 69 9.92 9.86 0.16
CA GLY A 69 9.30 9.77 -1.18
C GLY A 69 7.84 10.25 -1.20
N ALA A 70 6.96 9.50 -1.82
CA ALA A 70 5.52 9.79 -1.85
C ALA A 70 4.90 9.89 -0.45
N SER A 71 5.51 9.26 0.56
CA SER A 71 5.14 9.37 1.97
C SER A 71 5.66 10.64 2.66
N GLY A 72 6.31 11.54 1.94
CA GLY A 72 6.83 12.82 2.47
C GLY A 72 5.79 13.94 2.57
N ASN A 73 4.54 13.68 2.20
CA ASN A 73 3.46 14.66 2.28
C ASN A 73 3.13 14.98 3.75
N ASN A 74 2.96 16.27 4.07
CA ASN A 74 2.58 16.68 5.41
C ASN A 74 1.15 16.25 5.78
N GLN A 75 0.28 16.14 4.78
CA GLN A 75 -1.09 15.67 4.93
C GLN A 75 -1.40 14.69 3.80
N ALA A 76 -1.63 13.44 4.13
CA ALA A 76 -2.06 12.42 3.19
C ALA A 76 -3.47 11.94 3.56
N ILE A 77 -4.41 12.11 2.66
CA ILE A 77 -5.79 11.64 2.84
C ILE A 77 -5.81 10.12 2.66
N ILE A 78 -6.52 9.43 3.55
CA ILE A 78 -6.88 8.02 3.34
C ILE A 78 -8.00 8.02 2.31
N TYR A 79 -7.61 7.92 1.02
CA TYR A 79 -8.55 8.04 -0.08
C TYR A 79 -9.38 6.77 -0.25
N PRO A 80 -10.71 6.84 -0.06
CA PRO A 80 -11.58 5.68 -0.17
C PRO A 80 -11.87 5.36 -1.65
N LYS A 81 -11.64 4.13 -2.04
CA LYS A 81 -11.92 3.64 -3.38
C LYS A 81 -12.95 2.53 -3.32
N LEU A 82 -14.23 2.90 -3.15
CA LEU A 82 -15.35 1.97 -3.18
C LEU A 82 -15.87 1.75 -4.60
N SER A 83 -16.57 0.63 -4.77
CA SER A 83 -17.28 0.27 -6.01
C SER A 83 -18.58 -0.44 -5.67
N SER A 84 -19.54 -0.32 -6.54
CA SER A 84 -20.79 -1.12 -6.51
C SER A 84 -20.59 -2.56 -6.99
N ARG A 85 -19.40 -2.92 -7.49
CA ARG A 85 -19.10 -4.23 -8.09
C ARG A 85 -18.36 -5.16 -7.13
N ASP A 86 -18.61 -6.47 -7.24
CA ASP A 86 -17.94 -7.54 -6.49
C ASP A 86 -16.75 -8.11 -7.27
N GLU A 87 -15.85 -7.24 -7.72
CA GLU A 87 -14.60 -7.64 -8.37
C GLU A 87 -13.47 -7.70 -7.32
N ALA A 88 -12.40 -8.42 -7.63
CA ALA A 88 -11.30 -8.63 -6.69
C ALA A 88 -10.67 -7.33 -6.18
N LEU A 89 -10.40 -6.36 -7.06
CA LEU A 89 -9.79 -5.09 -6.67
C LEU A 89 -10.72 -4.22 -5.79
N PRO A 90 -12.02 -4.03 -6.09
CA PRO A 90 -12.97 -3.42 -5.17
C PRO A 90 -13.03 -4.06 -3.79
N LEU A 91 -13.01 -5.39 -3.71
CA LEU A 91 -13.02 -6.09 -2.43
C LEU A 91 -11.74 -5.85 -1.61
N VAL A 92 -10.57 -5.84 -2.27
CA VAL A 92 -9.30 -5.48 -1.63
C VAL A 92 -9.34 -4.03 -1.12
N ASN A 93 -9.86 -3.09 -1.92
CA ASN A 93 -10.00 -1.69 -1.52
C ASN A 93 -10.93 -1.54 -0.30
N LEU A 94 -12.06 -2.24 -0.28
CA LEU A 94 -12.99 -2.25 0.85
C LEU A 94 -12.31 -2.78 2.12
N ALA A 95 -11.63 -3.92 2.03
CA ALA A 95 -10.87 -4.47 3.15
C ALA A 95 -9.78 -3.51 3.63
N ALA A 96 -9.08 -2.84 2.71
CA ALA A 96 -8.05 -1.85 3.04
C ALA A 96 -8.62 -0.63 3.76
N ILE A 97 -9.79 -0.12 3.36
CA ILE A 97 -10.48 1.00 4.03
C ILE A 97 -10.85 0.62 5.46
N ILE A 98 -11.48 -0.54 5.65
CA ILE A 98 -11.87 -1.03 6.97
C ILE A 98 -10.65 -1.23 7.86
N PHE A 99 -9.59 -1.84 7.33
CA PHE A 99 -8.34 -2.00 8.05
C PHE A 99 -7.72 -0.66 8.43
N ALA A 100 -7.63 0.29 7.49
CA ALA A 100 -7.01 1.60 7.70
C ALA A 100 -7.74 2.41 8.77
N SER A 101 -9.09 2.41 8.78
CA SER A 101 -9.90 3.12 9.77
C SER A 101 -9.60 2.68 11.21
N GLN A 102 -9.21 1.44 11.42
CA GLN A 102 -8.85 0.89 12.72
C GLN A 102 -7.35 1.03 13.01
N TYR A 103 -6.51 0.71 12.03
CA TYR A 103 -5.05 0.71 12.18
C TYR A 103 -4.48 2.09 12.53
N TYR A 104 -5.07 3.16 11.98
CA TYR A 104 -4.56 4.51 12.16
C TYR A 104 -5.15 5.24 13.38
N GLN A 105 -6.12 4.67 14.10
CA GLN A 105 -6.69 5.29 15.31
C GLN A 105 -5.64 5.72 16.35
N PRO A 106 -4.65 4.88 16.73
CA PRO A 106 -3.64 5.29 17.70
C PRO A 106 -2.78 6.48 17.23
N PHE A 107 -2.56 6.61 15.92
CA PHE A 107 -1.80 7.72 15.34
C PHE A 107 -2.60 9.02 15.36
N TRP A 108 -3.90 8.98 15.08
CA TRP A 108 -4.79 10.13 15.24
C TRP A 108 -4.86 10.60 16.70
N GLN A 109 -4.96 9.68 17.65
CA GLN A 109 -4.94 9.99 19.09
C GLN A 109 -3.63 10.66 19.53
N GLN A 110 -2.54 10.41 18.84
CA GLN A 110 -1.23 11.02 19.08
C GLN A 110 -0.99 12.32 18.29
N GLY A 111 -1.98 12.80 17.54
CA GLY A 111 -1.88 14.03 16.75
C GLY A 111 -1.10 13.88 15.44
N LEU A 112 -0.87 12.66 14.95
CA LEU A 112 -0.20 12.40 13.67
C LEU A 112 -1.19 12.42 12.49
N GLY A 113 -2.19 13.25 12.56
CA GLY A 113 -3.29 13.43 11.63
C GLY A 113 -4.59 13.67 12.36
N ALA A 114 -5.72 13.56 11.66
CA ALA A 114 -7.05 13.66 12.24
C ALA A 114 -8.03 12.72 11.54
N GLN A 115 -8.90 12.10 12.35
CA GLN A 115 -10.08 11.38 11.86
C GLN A 115 -11.21 12.37 11.61
N SER A 116 -11.05 13.22 10.60
CA SER A 116 -11.97 14.31 10.27
C SER A 116 -13.11 13.92 9.35
N GLY A 117 -13.16 12.67 8.95
CA GLY A 117 -13.95 12.24 7.81
C GLY A 117 -13.29 12.58 6.46
N VAL A 118 -13.81 11.97 5.40
CA VAL A 118 -13.40 12.25 4.01
C VAL A 118 -14.64 12.42 3.15
N LEU A 119 -14.71 13.54 2.43
CA LEU A 119 -15.72 13.80 1.41
C LEU A 119 -15.17 13.43 0.04
N VAL A 120 -15.96 12.71 -0.75
CA VAL A 120 -15.65 12.42 -2.16
C VAL A 120 -16.77 12.99 -3.02
N LEU A 121 -16.40 13.91 -3.91
CA LEU A 121 -17.33 14.59 -4.81
C LEU A 121 -17.23 13.99 -6.21
N PRO A 122 -18.37 13.88 -6.95
CA PRO A 122 -18.33 13.33 -8.31
C PRO A 122 -17.79 14.38 -9.29
N GLU A 123 -16.82 13.99 -10.09
CA GLU A 123 -16.23 14.85 -11.13
C GLU A 123 -17.01 14.79 -12.45
N THR A 124 -17.84 13.76 -12.65
CA THR A 124 -18.56 13.50 -13.90
C THR A 124 -19.96 12.97 -13.64
N ASN A 125 -20.85 13.09 -14.62
CA ASN A 125 -22.18 12.48 -14.55
C ASN A 125 -22.15 10.96 -14.36
N LYS A 126 -21.13 10.29 -14.88
CA LYS A 126 -20.92 8.87 -14.66
C LYS A 126 -20.61 8.58 -13.20
N ALA A 127 -19.75 9.40 -12.57
CA ALA A 127 -19.45 9.27 -11.13
C ALA A 127 -20.69 9.48 -10.26
N VAL A 128 -21.60 10.37 -10.64
CA VAL A 128 -22.91 10.54 -9.98
C VAL A 128 -23.72 9.24 -9.96
N ALA A 129 -23.81 8.56 -11.11
CA ALA A 129 -24.52 7.27 -11.20
C ALA A 129 -23.82 6.18 -10.37
N ASP A 130 -22.49 6.10 -10.41
CA ASP A 130 -21.73 5.14 -9.63
C ASP A 130 -21.90 5.39 -8.12
N PHE A 131 -21.94 6.65 -7.68
CA PHE A 131 -22.17 7.01 -6.26
C PHE A 131 -23.54 6.57 -5.76
N ARG A 132 -24.58 6.67 -6.60
CA ARG A 132 -25.92 6.16 -6.25
C ARG A 132 -25.91 4.66 -6.03
N LEU A 133 -25.26 3.89 -6.92
CA LEU A 133 -25.11 2.46 -6.78
C LEU A 133 -24.30 2.06 -5.54
N ILE A 134 -23.25 2.83 -5.20
CA ILE A 134 -22.50 2.64 -3.96
C ILE A 134 -23.41 2.91 -2.75
N ALA A 135 -24.19 3.98 -2.78
CA ALA A 135 -25.13 4.32 -1.70
C ALA A 135 -26.16 3.22 -1.44
N GLU A 136 -26.75 2.67 -2.51
CA GLU A 136 -27.69 1.56 -2.43
C GLU A 136 -27.04 0.30 -1.82
N ARG A 137 -25.85 -0.04 -2.29
CA ARG A 137 -25.10 -1.21 -1.80
C ARG A 137 -24.76 -1.12 -0.32
N PHE A 138 -24.36 0.04 0.17
CA PHE A 138 -23.89 0.26 1.53
C PHE A 138 -24.90 0.97 2.42
N VAL A 139 -26.20 0.99 2.05
CA VAL A 139 -27.26 1.70 2.78
C VAL A 139 -27.34 1.33 4.26
N ASN A 140 -27.04 0.08 4.61
CA ASN A 140 -27.04 -0.42 5.99
C ASN A 140 -25.69 -0.27 6.70
N GLN A 141 -24.74 0.46 6.12
CA GLN A 141 -23.38 0.65 6.65
C GLN A 141 -23.02 2.15 6.74
N PRO A 142 -23.79 2.96 7.47
CA PRO A 142 -23.57 4.41 7.55
C PRO A 142 -22.24 4.80 8.21
N ASP A 143 -21.64 3.90 9.00
CA ASP A 143 -20.31 4.11 9.59
C ASP A 143 -19.18 3.91 8.57
N LEU A 144 -19.44 3.20 7.49
CA LEU A 144 -18.49 3.06 6.39
C LEU A 144 -18.61 4.23 5.42
N VAL A 145 -19.82 4.48 4.91
CA VAL A 145 -20.09 5.52 3.92
C VAL A 145 -21.52 6.02 4.02
N LYS A 146 -21.68 7.33 3.89
CA LYS A 146 -22.98 8.01 3.79
C LYS A 146 -23.11 8.69 2.44
N PHE A 147 -24.28 8.56 1.83
CA PHE A 147 -24.67 9.38 0.69
C PHE A 147 -25.22 10.71 1.21
N CYS A 148 -24.66 11.82 0.74
CA CYS A 148 -24.99 13.15 1.24
C CYS A 148 -25.49 14.05 0.11
N SER A 149 -26.51 14.84 0.40
CA SER A 149 -26.99 15.95 -0.41
C SER A 149 -26.03 17.14 -0.36
N ASN A 150 -26.20 18.11 -1.24
CA ASN A 150 -25.41 19.36 -1.23
C ASN A 150 -25.41 20.05 0.14
N ALA A 151 -26.56 20.18 0.78
CA ALA A 151 -26.67 20.84 2.06
C ALA A 151 -25.88 20.11 3.16
N GLU A 152 -25.94 18.78 3.19
CA GLU A 152 -25.19 17.96 4.14
C GLU A 152 -23.69 18.04 3.87
N LEU A 153 -23.27 18.00 2.60
CA LEU A 153 -21.86 18.14 2.20
C LEU A 153 -21.29 19.50 2.63
N SER A 154 -22.01 20.58 2.34
CA SER A 154 -21.60 21.94 2.71
C SER A 154 -21.52 22.13 4.22
N ASN A 155 -22.46 21.55 4.96
CA ASN A 155 -22.43 21.57 6.42
C ASN A 155 -21.22 20.79 6.99
N ILE A 156 -20.90 19.60 6.44
CA ILE A 156 -19.76 18.80 6.86
C ILE A 156 -18.44 19.52 6.52
N ALA A 157 -18.37 20.12 5.32
CA ALA A 157 -17.18 20.82 4.85
C ALA A 157 -16.96 22.19 5.54
N GLY A 158 -18.00 22.78 6.13
CA GLY A 158 -17.97 24.13 6.68
C GLY A 158 -17.88 25.25 5.62
N ILE A 159 -18.10 24.91 4.35
CA ILE A 159 -18.09 25.83 3.20
C ILE A 159 -19.19 25.45 2.21
N ASP A 160 -19.63 26.40 1.40
CA ASP A 160 -20.59 26.12 0.32
C ASP A 160 -19.92 25.32 -0.81
N LEU A 161 -20.44 24.13 -1.06
CA LEU A 161 -19.98 23.26 -2.14
C LEU A 161 -20.92 23.31 -3.33
N GLN A 162 -20.37 23.26 -4.55
CA GLN A 162 -21.17 23.27 -5.79
C GLN A 162 -21.68 21.87 -6.19
N ALA A 163 -21.18 20.80 -5.57
CA ALA A 163 -21.58 19.44 -5.87
C ALA A 163 -23.00 19.17 -5.36
N GLN A 164 -23.86 18.61 -6.21
CA GLN A 164 -25.26 18.29 -5.86
C GLN A 164 -25.37 17.14 -4.86
N LEU A 165 -24.39 16.24 -4.87
CA LEU A 165 -24.33 15.06 -4.01
C LEU A 165 -22.87 14.59 -3.86
N GLY A 166 -22.64 13.73 -2.88
CA GLY A 166 -21.31 13.11 -2.67
C GLY A 166 -21.38 11.96 -1.68
N LEU A 167 -20.22 11.37 -1.43
CA LEU A 167 -20.03 10.34 -0.43
C LEU A 167 -19.23 10.88 0.74
N TYR A 168 -19.66 10.59 1.95
CA TYR A 168 -18.96 10.91 3.19
C TYR A 168 -18.52 9.64 3.91
N PHE A 169 -17.23 9.58 4.26
CA PHE A 169 -16.61 8.47 4.98
C PHE A 169 -16.23 8.92 6.39
N PRO A 170 -17.09 8.72 7.39
CA PRO A 170 -16.94 9.33 8.72
C PRO A 170 -15.69 8.83 9.47
N ASN A 171 -15.30 7.59 9.26
CA ASN A 171 -14.21 6.94 9.99
C ASN A 171 -12.85 7.03 9.29
N LEU A 172 -12.73 7.85 8.25
CA LEU A 172 -11.48 8.15 7.57
C LEU A 172 -10.99 9.56 7.94
N GLY A 173 -9.87 9.96 7.34
CA GLY A 173 -9.28 11.27 7.59
C GLY A 173 -7.95 11.42 6.90
N TRP A 174 -7.07 12.21 7.48
CA TRP A 174 -5.74 12.45 6.96
C TRP A 174 -4.65 12.08 7.99
N LEU A 175 -3.45 11.87 7.51
CA LEU A 175 -2.30 11.42 8.27
C LEU A 175 -1.06 12.25 7.91
N GLN A 176 -0.06 12.18 8.78
CA GLN A 176 1.31 12.63 8.54
C GLN A 176 2.20 11.40 8.27
N PRO A 177 2.27 10.89 7.03
CA PRO A 177 2.89 9.60 6.77
C PRO A 177 4.37 9.55 7.15
N GLN A 178 5.12 10.64 6.94
CA GLN A 178 6.53 10.71 7.30
C GLN A 178 6.74 10.53 8.81
N ALA A 179 5.94 11.21 9.63
CA ALA A 179 6.01 11.09 11.08
C ALA A 179 5.65 9.67 11.54
N ILE A 180 4.63 9.07 10.93
CA ILE A 180 4.22 7.68 11.20
C ILE A 180 5.33 6.70 10.83
N CYS A 181 5.97 6.86 9.66
CA CYS A 181 7.10 6.00 9.26
C CYS A 181 8.23 6.05 10.30
N ARG A 182 8.64 7.25 10.72
CA ARG A 182 9.68 7.44 11.74
C ARG A 182 9.30 6.83 13.07
N GLN A 183 8.06 7.04 13.50
CA GLN A 183 7.56 6.48 14.76
C GLN A 183 7.54 4.95 14.73
N LEU A 184 7.08 4.32 13.64
CA LEU A 184 7.06 2.87 13.50
C LEU A 184 8.46 2.26 13.61
N LEU A 185 9.44 2.85 12.91
CA LEU A 185 10.83 2.37 12.99
C LEU A 185 11.40 2.53 14.39
N ALA A 186 11.16 3.69 15.04
CA ALA A 186 11.64 3.95 16.40
C ALA A 186 10.98 3.03 17.44
N GLN A 187 9.66 2.85 17.37
CA GLN A 187 8.90 2.02 18.31
C GLN A 187 9.38 0.57 18.36
N TYR A 188 9.74 0.00 17.22
CA TYR A 188 10.21 -1.37 17.12
C TYR A 188 11.72 -1.49 16.96
N GLN A 189 12.46 -0.40 17.15
CA GLN A 189 13.94 -0.35 17.05
C GLN A 189 14.46 -0.94 15.73
N ILE A 190 13.74 -0.67 14.63
CA ILE A 190 14.08 -1.18 13.31
C ILE A 190 15.17 -0.28 12.69
N PRO A 191 16.36 -0.81 12.37
CA PRO A 191 17.40 -0.03 11.72
C PRO A 191 16.99 0.39 10.31
N LEU A 192 17.25 1.67 9.99
CA LEU A 192 17.19 2.21 8.63
C LEU A 192 18.61 2.29 8.08
N ILE A 193 18.86 1.56 7.01
CA ILE A 193 20.14 1.53 6.31
C ILE A 193 20.00 2.39 5.05
N THR A 194 20.88 3.40 4.93
CA THR A 194 20.89 4.25 3.73
C THR A 194 21.72 3.58 2.65
N ALA A 195 21.07 3.11 1.58
CA ALA A 195 21.70 2.51 0.43
C ALA A 195 20.81 2.61 -0.81
N ASP A 196 21.39 2.98 -1.95
CA ASP A 196 20.70 2.99 -3.24
C ASP A 196 20.91 1.65 -3.96
N ILE A 197 19.94 0.78 -3.85
CA ILE A 197 20.01 -0.60 -4.36
C ILE A 197 19.69 -0.62 -5.85
N GLN A 198 20.64 -1.11 -6.64
CA GLN A 198 20.56 -1.19 -8.10
C GLN A 198 20.19 -2.59 -8.61
N SER A 199 20.59 -3.61 -7.89
CA SER A 199 20.28 -4.99 -8.26
C SER A 199 20.11 -5.87 -7.04
N ILE A 200 19.35 -6.95 -7.24
CA ILE A 200 19.16 -7.99 -6.25
C ILE A 200 19.38 -9.34 -6.93
N THR A 201 20.05 -10.26 -6.24
CA THR A 201 20.22 -11.65 -6.68
C THR A 201 19.82 -12.61 -5.57
N TYR A 202 19.42 -13.81 -5.92
CA TYR A 202 19.09 -14.84 -4.93
C TYR A 202 20.03 -16.02 -5.14
N GLU A 203 20.93 -16.22 -4.19
CA GLU A 203 21.99 -17.24 -4.24
C GLU A 203 22.12 -17.86 -2.85
N ASP A 204 22.39 -19.15 -2.79
CA ASP A 204 22.61 -19.92 -1.55
C ASP A 204 21.54 -19.71 -0.46
N GLY A 205 20.28 -19.52 -0.88
CA GLY A 205 19.17 -19.33 0.05
C GLY A 205 19.02 -17.92 0.57
N GLN A 206 19.81 -16.96 0.09
CA GLN A 206 19.79 -15.55 0.53
C GLN A 206 19.63 -14.59 -0.64
N TRP A 207 18.98 -13.46 -0.36
CA TRP A 207 18.97 -12.29 -1.21
C TRP A 207 20.23 -11.47 -0.96
N HIS A 208 20.93 -11.13 -2.03
CA HIS A 208 22.06 -10.21 -2.04
C HIS A 208 21.62 -8.91 -2.70
N LEU A 209 21.77 -7.78 -1.99
CA LEU A 209 21.40 -6.46 -2.48
C LEU A 209 22.67 -5.69 -2.79
N THR A 210 22.80 -5.20 -4.02
CA THR A 210 23.98 -4.48 -4.49
C THR A 210 23.66 -3.02 -4.73
N GLN A 211 24.49 -2.13 -4.17
CA GLN A 211 24.41 -0.69 -4.39
C GLN A 211 25.45 -0.22 -5.43
N THR A 212 25.18 0.92 -6.06
CA THR A 212 26.07 1.50 -7.10
C THR A 212 27.31 2.13 -6.51
N ASP A 213 27.18 2.76 -5.36
CA ASP A 213 28.23 3.59 -4.78
C ASP A 213 29.16 2.75 -3.90
N LYS A 214 30.39 2.54 -4.41
CA LYS A 214 31.43 1.80 -3.69
C LYS A 214 32.08 2.60 -2.57
N ASP A 215 31.78 3.91 -2.49
CA ASP A 215 32.45 4.84 -1.56
C ASP A 215 31.68 5.08 -0.25
N LEU A 216 30.45 4.58 -0.13
CA LEU A 216 29.75 4.55 1.14
C LEU A 216 30.27 3.38 1.99
N PRO A 217 30.77 3.65 3.23
CA PRO A 217 31.36 2.63 4.08
C PRO A 217 30.31 1.74 4.74
N LEU A 218 29.63 0.94 3.94
CA LEU A 218 29.06 -0.30 4.45
C LEU A 218 30.23 -1.25 4.54
N ALA A 219 30.54 -1.80 5.69
CA ALA A 219 31.65 -2.73 5.95
C ALA A 219 31.60 -3.98 5.05
N ASP A 220 30.51 -4.15 4.31
CA ASP A 220 30.30 -5.11 3.24
C ASP A 220 29.46 -4.43 2.15
N ASN A 221 29.96 -4.38 0.91
CA ASN A 221 29.23 -3.84 -0.24
C ASN A 221 27.95 -4.65 -0.59
N SER A 222 27.69 -5.72 0.10
CA SER A 222 26.51 -6.56 -0.04
C SER A 222 25.66 -6.59 1.24
N LEU A 223 24.40 -6.20 1.11
CA LEU A 223 23.40 -6.47 2.13
C LEU A 223 22.75 -7.81 1.82
N THR A 224 22.69 -8.72 2.77
CA THR A 224 22.08 -10.04 2.59
C THR A 224 20.87 -10.23 3.48
N SER A 225 19.91 -11.05 3.06
CA SER A 225 18.76 -11.44 3.86
C SER A 225 18.08 -12.68 3.28
N GLU A 226 17.60 -13.59 4.11
CA GLU A 226 16.84 -14.74 3.64
C GLU A 226 15.47 -14.38 3.08
N THR A 227 14.88 -13.29 3.55
CA THR A 227 13.60 -12.79 3.05
C THR A 227 13.74 -11.32 2.66
N LEU A 228 13.30 -10.99 1.44
CA LEU A 228 13.26 -9.63 0.94
C LEU A 228 11.82 -9.22 0.66
N ILE A 229 11.43 -8.05 1.19
CA ILE A 229 10.19 -7.36 0.84
C ILE A 229 10.55 -6.14 0.00
N ILE A 230 9.98 -6.05 -1.21
CA ILE A 230 10.18 -4.92 -2.11
C ILE A 230 9.01 -3.96 -1.93
N ALA A 231 9.27 -2.78 -1.37
CA ALA A 231 8.29 -1.73 -1.05
C ALA A 231 8.75 -0.34 -1.52
N ASN A 232 9.63 -0.28 -2.52
CA ASN A 232 10.24 0.94 -3.07
C ASN A 232 9.39 1.61 -4.17
N ALA A 233 8.07 1.37 -4.17
CA ALA A 233 7.10 1.97 -5.08
C ALA A 233 7.46 1.74 -6.56
N TYR A 234 7.45 2.81 -7.38
CA TYR A 234 7.75 2.72 -8.81
C TYR A 234 9.17 2.20 -9.10
N ASP A 235 10.12 2.47 -8.22
CA ASP A 235 11.53 2.05 -8.42
C ASP A 235 11.70 0.53 -8.42
N CYS A 236 10.69 -0.24 -8.02
CA CYS A 236 10.70 -1.69 -8.18
C CYS A 236 10.88 -2.12 -9.65
N LEU A 237 10.50 -1.30 -10.62
CA LEU A 237 10.65 -1.61 -12.05
C LEU A 237 12.12 -1.57 -12.52
N ALA A 238 13.03 -0.96 -11.76
CA ALA A 238 14.45 -0.98 -12.04
C ALA A 238 15.09 -2.35 -11.74
N LEU A 239 14.43 -3.15 -10.88
CA LEU A 239 14.92 -4.48 -10.52
C LEU A 239 14.43 -5.52 -11.53
N GLU A 240 15.33 -6.39 -11.98
CA GLU A 240 15.02 -7.42 -12.98
C GLU A 240 13.85 -8.32 -12.54
N GLN A 241 13.81 -8.67 -11.25
CA GLN A 241 12.83 -9.58 -10.67
C GLN A 241 11.41 -9.01 -10.62
N THR A 242 11.27 -7.70 -10.73
CA THR A 242 9.96 -7.02 -10.61
C THR A 242 9.60 -6.11 -11.78
N ARG A 243 10.48 -5.96 -12.79
CA ARG A 243 10.24 -5.12 -13.99
C ARG A 243 9.02 -5.52 -14.81
N PHE A 244 8.53 -6.76 -14.65
CA PHE A 244 7.33 -7.25 -15.35
C PHE A 244 6.01 -6.77 -14.72
N LEU A 245 6.05 -6.15 -13.54
CA LEU A 245 4.85 -5.68 -12.86
C LEU A 245 4.21 -4.53 -13.64
N PRO A 246 2.87 -4.51 -13.80
CA PRO A 246 2.16 -3.47 -14.54
C PRO A 246 2.02 -2.19 -13.68
N VAL A 247 3.13 -1.64 -13.23
CA VAL A 247 3.18 -0.42 -12.41
C VAL A 247 3.34 0.80 -13.31
N THR A 248 2.52 1.82 -13.10
CA THR A 248 2.60 3.09 -13.82
C THR A 248 3.00 4.21 -12.85
N GLN A 249 3.97 5.01 -13.25
CA GLN A 249 4.37 6.17 -12.47
C GLN A 249 3.32 7.28 -12.59
N LEU A 250 2.74 7.67 -11.45
CA LEU A 250 1.88 8.84 -11.35
C LEU A 250 2.59 9.89 -10.49
N ARG A 251 2.79 11.07 -11.05
CA ARG A 251 3.34 12.21 -10.31
C ARG A 251 2.20 12.96 -9.65
N GLY A 252 2.18 12.99 -8.32
CA GLY A 252 1.34 13.91 -7.54
C GLY A 252 2.07 15.23 -7.29
N GLN A 253 1.32 16.33 -7.24
CA GLN A 253 1.80 17.63 -6.81
C GLN A 253 0.87 18.15 -5.72
N ILE A 254 1.44 18.63 -4.62
CA ILE A 254 0.71 19.23 -3.50
C ILE A 254 1.14 20.68 -3.38
N THR A 255 0.17 21.58 -3.27
CA THR A 255 0.39 22.98 -2.95
C THR A 255 0.03 23.22 -1.49
N HIS A 256 0.98 23.75 -0.71
CA HIS A 256 0.72 24.19 0.66
C HIS A 256 0.21 25.63 0.64
N ILE A 257 -1.00 25.84 1.12
CA ILE A 257 -1.59 27.17 1.26
C ILE A 257 -1.58 27.50 2.74
N PRO A 258 -0.93 28.61 3.17
CA PRO A 258 -1.00 29.05 4.55
C PRO A 258 -2.46 29.34 4.94
N SER A 259 -2.91 28.77 6.05
CA SER A 259 -4.20 29.10 6.65
C SER A 259 -4.00 30.33 7.52
N ASN A 260 -4.64 31.42 7.17
CA ASN A 260 -4.82 32.58 8.04
C ASN A 260 -5.99 32.27 8.98
N SER A 261 -5.72 31.51 10.04
CA SER A 261 -6.70 31.32 11.13
C SER A 261 -6.49 32.34 12.22
#